data_fc24c721d75491ee90973bdb3c0abdb0
#
_entry.id   fc24c721d75491ee90973bdb3c0abdb0
#
_cell.length_a   1.000
_cell.length_b   1.000
_cell.length_c   1.000
_cell.angle_alpha   90.00
_cell.angle_beta   90.00
_cell.angle_gamma   90.00
#
_symmetry.space_group_name_H-M   'P 1'
#
loop_
_entity.id
_entity.type
_entity.pdbx_description
1 polymer ?
#
loop_
_entity_poly.entity_id
_entity_poly.type
_entity_poly.pdbx_seq_one_letter_code
_entity_poly.pdbx_strand_id
1 'polypeptide(L)'
;VAFCNAELVRGIDLFLDLVSFDEKIKNANIIITGEGKIDSQVKYGKAIKGIIERAKNIPIIAITGKIEGDLKELAESLGLTSIITMTHLGMKESYALKNASKILFDTSIQIANLIKNLCSNC
;
A
#
# COMPACT_ATOMS: atom_id res chain seq x y z
N VAL A 1 -3.56 -8.89 29.70
CA VAL A 1 -2.73 -10.06 29.97
C VAL A 1 -2.54 -10.20 31.48
N ALA A 2 -2.66 -11.44 32.01
CA ALA A 2 -2.95 -11.75 33.42
C ALA A 2 -2.03 -11.08 34.47
N PHE A 3 -0.77 -10.80 34.17
CA PHE A 3 0.18 -10.30 35.18
C PHE A 3 0.54 -8.81 35.04
N CYS A 4 0.18 -8.16 33.94
CA CYS A 4 0.61 -6.78 33.68
C CYS A 4 -0.56 -5.81 33.47
N ASN A 5 -1.79 -6.27 33.62
CA ASN A 5 -2.98 -5.51 33.27
C ASN A 5 -2.90 -4.88 31.85
N ALA A 6 -2.19 -5.58 30.92
CA ALA A 6 -1.92 -5.10 29.59
C ALA A 6 -2.98 -5.58 28.61
N GLU A 7 -3.34 -4.72 27.68
CA GLU A 7 -4.21 -5.03 26.56
C GLU A 7 -3.41 -5.43 25.32
N LEU A 8 -3.89 -6.45 24.60
CA LEU A 8 -3.31 -6.86 23.33
C LEU A 8 -3.99 -6.09 22.20
N VAL A 9 -3.23 -5.24 21.53
CA VAL A 9 -3.70 -4.52 20.33
C VAL A 9 -2.90 -4.92 19.11
N ARG A 10 -3.50 -4.79 17.92
CA ARG A 10 -2.75 -5.03 16.68
C ARG A 10 -1.67 -3.96 16.54
N GLY A 11 -0.42 -4.37 16.23
CA GLY A 11 0.70 -3.44 16.11
C GLY A 11 0.47 -2.35 15.07
N ILE A 12 -0.26 -2.64 13.98
CA ILE A 12 -0.61 -1.63 12.98
C ILE A 12 -1.55 -0.57 13.54
N ASP A 13 -2.54 -0.93 14.35
CA ASP A 13 -3.45 0.03 14.95
C ASP A 13 -2.71 0.98 15.87
N LEU A 14 -1.86 0.43 16.75
CA LEU A 14 -1.02 1.22 17.63
C LEU A 14 -0.12 2.17 16.83
N PHE A 15 0.49 1.69 15.75
CA PHE A 15 1.34 2.53 14.91
C PHE A 15 0.55 3.67 14.24
N LEU A 16 -0.61 3.36 13.67
CA LEU A 16 -1.46 4.35 13.01
C LEU A 16 -1.97 5.41 14.00
N ASP A 17 -2.28 5.01 15.24
CA ASP A 17 -2.64 5.94 16.32
C ASP A 17 -1.46 6.86 16.68
N LEU A 18 -0.28 6.29 16.89
CA LEU A 18 0.93 7.04 17.25
C LEU A 18 1.29 8.11 16.20
N VAL A 19 1.07 7.82 14.92
CA VAL A 19 1.34 8.79 13.85
C VAL A 19 0.14 9.71 13.55
N SER A 20 -0.96 9.61 14.30
CA SER A 20 -2.21 10.36 14.08
C SER A 20 -2.71 10.20 12.63
N PHE A 21 -2.73 8.96 12.14
CA PHE A 21 -3.04 8.66 10.74
C PHE A 21 -4.39 9.21 10.31
N ASP A 22 -5.44 9.01 11.11
CA ASP A 22 -6.80 9.44 10.77
C ASP A 22 -6.91 10.96 10.59
N GLU A 23 -6.16 11.74 11.38
CA GLU A 23 -6.09 13.18 11.20
C GLU A 23 -5.38 13.57 9.90
N LYS A 24 -4.31 12.87 9.56
CA LYS A 24 -3.52 13.15 8.35
C LYS A 24 -4.28 12.86 7.07
N ILE A 25 -5.16 11.87 7.08
CA ILE A 25 -5.92 11.50 5.89
C ILE A 25 -7.23 12.27 5.70
N LYS A 26 -7.66 13.09 6.67
CA LYS A 26 -8.96 13.82 6.60
C LYS A 26 -9.18 14.57 5.29
N ASN A 27 -8.13 15.16 4.74
CA ASN A 27 -8.17 15.94 3.51
C ASN A 27 -7.42 15.25 2.35
N ALA A 28 -7.13 13.97 2.49
CA ALA A 28 -6.46 13.23 1.43
C ALA A 28 -7.46 12.80 0.36
N ASN A 29 -7.14 13.06 -0.90
CA ASN A 29 -7.92 12.59 -2.04
C ASN A 29 -7.49 11.19 -2.50
N ILE A 30 -6.28 10.77 -2.11
CA ILE A 30 -5.70 9.48 -2.45
C ILE A 30 -4.67 9.09 -1.40
N ILE A 31 -4.53 7.81 -1.14
CA ILE A 31 -3.47 7.24 -0.30
C ILE A 31 -2.59 6.37 -1.18
N ILE A 32 -1.28 6.58 -1.09
CA ILE A 32 -0.29 5.70 -1.71
C ILE A 32 0.42 4.95 -0.58
N THR A 33 0.40 3.63 -0.67
CA THR A 33 1.09 2.75 0.28
C THR A 33 2.05 1.83 -0.44
N GLY A 34 2.92 1.15 0.30
CA GLY A 34 3.90 0.23 -0.27
C GLY A 34 3.99 -1.09 0.50
N GLU A 35 4.26 -2.15 -0.23
CA GLU A 35 4.53 -3.48 0.33
C GLU A 35 5.59 -4.20 -0.51
N GLY A 36 6.46 -4.97 0.11
CA GLY A 36 7.49 -5.71 -0.62
C GLY A 36 6.91 -6.75 -1.57
N LYS A 37 5.86 -7.45 -1.14
CA LYS A 37 5.20 -8.50 -1.91
C LYS A 37 3.71 -8.52 -1.59
N ILE A 38 2.88 -8.60 -2.62
CA ILE A 38 1.44 -8.81 -2.49
C ILE A 38 1.08 -10.19 -3.04
N ASP A 39 0.44 -11.01 -2.21
CA ASP A 39 -0.09 -12.33 -2.56
C ASP A 39 -1.42 -12.58 -1.84
N SER A 40 -2.02 -13.76 -2.02
CA SER A 40 -3.29 -14.13 -1.37
C SER A 40 -3.22 -14.12 0.17
N GLN A 41 -2.03 -14.17 0.76
CA GLN A 41 -1.83 -14.14 2.20
C GLN A 41 -1.83 -12.70 2.76
N VAL A 42 -1.68 -11.68 1.92
CA VAL A 42 -1.75 -10.25 2.33
C VAL A 42 -3.13 -9.88 2.88
N LYS A 43 -4.18 -10.66 2.59
CA LYS A 43 -5.46 -10.57 3.32
C LYS A 43 -5.29 -10.67 4.84
N TYR A 44 -4.22 -11.33 5.27
CA TYR A 44 -3.78 -11.44 6.65
C TYR A 44 -2.63 -10.48 6.95
N GLY A 45 -2.13 -9.75 5.95
CA GLY A 45 -1.05 -8.77 6.05
C GLY A 45 -1.48 -7.59 6.92
N LYS A 46 -0.75 -7.40 8.01
CA LYS A 46 -1.17 -6.54 9.11
C LYS A 46 -1.16 -5.06 8.73
N ALA A 47 -0.23 -4.61 7.87
CA ALA A 47 -0.03 -3.19 7.56
C ALA A 47 -1.05 -2.65 6.55
N ILE A 48 -1.12 -3.20 5.35
CA ILE A 48 -2.05 -2.75 4.30
C ILE A 48 -3.50 -2.83 4.79
N LYS A 49 -3.87 -3.93 5.45
CA LYS A 49 -5.23 -4.11 5.98
C LYS A 49 -5.61 -3.03 6.98
N GLY A 50 -4.72 -2.68 7.91
CA GLY A 50 -4.98 -1.60 8.86
C GLY A 50 -5.17 -0.24 8.19
N ILE A 51 -4.38 0.06 7.15
CA ILE A 51 -4.53 1.28 6.34
C ILE A 51 -5.90 1.29 5.65
N ILE A 52 -6.29 0.20 4.99
CA ILE A 52 -7.57 0.09 4.27
C ILE A 52 -8.76 0.27 5.21
N GLU A 53 -8.73 -0.39 6.37
CA GLU A 53 -9.80 -0.29 7.37
C GLU A 53 -10.01 1.15 7.87
N ARG A 54 -8.94 1.94 7.98
CA ARG A 54 -9.01 3.33 8.43
C ARG A 54 -9.23 4.34 7.30
N ALA A 55 -8.77 4.04 6.09
CA ALA A 55 -8.91 4.93 4.94
C ALA A 55 -10.37 5.09 4.47
N LYS A 56 -11.26 4.17 4.84
CA LYS A 56 -12.68 4.18 4.48
C LYS A 56 -12.90 4.30 2.95
N ASN A 57 -13.36 5.46 2.49
CA ASN A 57 -13.72 5.71 1.09
C ASN A 57 -12.61 6.42 0.29
N ILE A 58 -11.43 6.60 0.86
CA ILE A 58 -10.33 7.25 0.15
C ILE A 58 -9.68 6.22 -0.79
N PRO A 59 -9.52 6.52 -2.08
CA PRO A 59 -8.82 5.64 -3.01
C PRO A 59 -7.41 5.29 -2.54
N ILE A 60 -7.04 4.01 -2.63
CA ILE A 60 -5.73 3.53 -2.19
C ILE A 60 -5.02 2.87 -3.36
N ILE A 61 -3.81 3.34 -3.66
CA ILE A 61 -2.88 2.71 -4.58
C ILE A 61 -1.78 2.03 -3.78
N ALA A 62 -1.56 0.74 -4.01
CA ALA A 62 -0.43 0.01 -3.45
C ALA A 62 0.69 -0.13 -4.49
N ILE A 63 1.91 0.28 -4.12
CA ILE A 63 3.11 0.01 -4.91
C ILE A 63 3.78 -1.21 -4.30
N THR A 64 4.10 -2.21 -5.13
CA THR A 64 4.71 -3.45 -4.64
C THR A 64 5.91 -3.88 -5.45
N GLY A 65 6.86 -4.52 -4.80
CA GLY A 65 8.01 -5.12 -5.47
C GLY A 65 7.63 -6.34 -6.31
N LYS A 66 6.71 -7.17 -5.81
CA LYS A 66 6.31 -8.41 -6.46
C LYS A 66 4.84 -8.71 -6.21
N ILE A 67 4.19 -9.33 -7.20
CA ILE A 67 2.83 -9.86 -7.09
C ILE A 67 2.87 -11.37 -7.32
N GLU A 68 2.13 -12.12 -6.50
CA GLU A 68 1.84 -13.54 -6.72
C GLU A 68 0.33 -13.75 -6.71
N GLY A 69 -0.25 -14.03 -7.87
CA GLY A 69 -1.67 -14.19 -8.10
C GLY A 69 -2.22 -13.26 -9.18
N ASP A 70 -3.53 -13.27 -9.36
CA ASP A 70 -4.21 -12.36 -10.28
C ASP A 70 -4.32 -10.97 -9.66
N LEU A 71 -3.84 -9.97 -10.42
CA LEU A 71 -3.75 -8.58 -9.97
C LEU A 71 -5.12 -7.98 -9.65
N LYS A 72 -6.11 -8.28 -10.50
CA LYS A 72 -7.48 -7.76 -10.34
C LYS A 72 -8.15 -8.36 -9.12
N GLU A 73 -8.09 -9.69 -8.99
CA GLU A 73 -8.65 -10.40 -7.84
C GLU A 73 -8.02 -9.94 -6.52
N LEU A 74 -6.70 -9.73 -6.51
CA LEU A 74 -5.99 -9.22 -5.33
C LEU A 74 -6.44 -7.81 -4.98
N ALA A 75 -6.51 -6.90 -5.94
CA ALA A 75 -6.95 -5.52 -5.69
C ALA A 75 -8.38 -5.47 -5.13
N GLU A 76 -9.32 -6.17 -5.79
CA GLU A 76 -10.72 -6.23 -5.35
C GLU A 76 -10.86 -6.87 -3.95
N SER A 77 -10.16 -7.98 -3.72
CA SER A 77 -10.25 -8.71 -2.45
C SER A 77 -9.64 -7.98 -1.27
N LEU A 78 -8.70 -7.07 -1.53
CA LEU A 78 -8.06 -6.22 -0.52
C LEU A 78 -8.77 -4.87 -0.36
N GLY A 79 -9.66 -4.49 -1.26
CA GLY A 79 -10.27 -3.16 -1.27
C GLY A 79 -9.33 -2.05 -1.73
N LEU A 80 -8.34 -2.38 -2.57
CA LEU A 80 -7.43 -1.44 -3.19
C LEU A 80 -8.00 -0.91 -4.49
N THR A 81 -7.80 0.38 -4.75
CA THR A 81 -8.17 0.98 -6.04
C THR A 81 -7.26 0.48 -7.16
N SER A 82 -5.97 0.31 -6.87
CA SER A 82 -5.00 -0.23 -7.81
C SER A 82 -3.79 -0.81 -7.10
N ILE A 83 -3.16 -1.78 -7.75
CA ILE A 83 -1.85 -2.30 -7.39
C ILE A 83 -0.90 -2.03 -8.54
N ILE A 84 0.24 -1.42 -8.24
CA ILE A 84 1.29 -1.13 -9.22
C ILE A 84 2.53 -1.91 -8.81
N THR A 85 2.96 -2.82 -9.68
CA THR A 85 4.19 -3.59 -9.44
C THR A 85 5.41 -2.87 -10.00
N MET A 86 6.46 -2.82 -9.22
CA MET A 86 7.76 -2.29 -9.64
C MET A 86 8.53 -3.27 -10.53
N THR A 87 8.18 -4.56 -10.51
CA THR A 87 8.79 -5.57 -11.36
C THR A 87 7.88 -5.90 -12.54
N HIS A 88 8.48 -6.15 -13.68
CA HIS A 88 7.78 -6.57 -14.89
C HIS A 88 8.27 -7.95 -15.35
N LEU A 89 7.52 -8.54 -16.27
CA LEU A 89 7.84 -9.86 -16.82
C LEU A 89 9.27 -9.88 -17.39
N GLY A 90 10.06 -10.86 -16.97
CA GLY A 90 11.45 -11.02 -17.38
C GLY A 90 12.49 -10.25 -16.55
N MET A 91 12.08 -9.39 -15.62
CA MET A 91 13.02 -8.73 -14.71
C MET A 91 13.58 -9.74 -13.72
N LYS A 92 14.92 -9.82 -13.62
CA LYS A 92 15.60 -10.66 -12.62
C LYS A 92 15.44 -10.01 -11.23
N GLU A 93 15.11 -10.82 -10.25
CA GLU A 93 14.93 -10.35 -8.86
C GLU A 93 16.17 -9.64 -8.31
N SER A 94 17.37 -10.17 -8.60
CA SER A 94 18.64 -9.54 -8.22
C SER A 94 18.82 -8.14 -8.81
N TYR A 95 18.35 -7.91 -10.05
CA TYR A 95 18.37 -6.60 -10.66
C TYR A 95 17.37 -5.66 -9.99
N ALA A 96 16.15 -6.14 -9.74
CA ALA A 96 15.09 -5.37 -9.07
C ALA A 96 15.54 -4.91 -7.68
N LEU A 97 16.10 -5.80 -6.87
CA LEU A 97 16.62 -5.49 -5.54
C LEU A 97 17.75 -4.46 -5.58
N LYS A 98 18.73 -4.66 -6.48
CA LYS A 98 19.86 -3.73 -6.62
C LYS A 98 19.45 -2.33 -7.06
N ASN A 99 18.38 -2.21 -7.84
CA ASN A 99 17.91 -0.95 -8.42
C ASN A 99 16.58 -0.46 -7.81
N ALA A 100 16.17 -1.03 -6.67
CA ALA A 100 14.85 -0.79 -6.09
C ALA A 100 14.52 0.69 -5.91
N SER A 101 15.46 1.49 -5.38
CA SER A 101 15.27 2.93 -5.19
C SER A 101 15.00 3.67 -6.50
N LYS A 102 15.75 3.34 -7.56
CA LYS A 102 15.57 3.94 -8.88
C LYS A 102 14.23 3.56 -9.48
N ILE A 103 13.89 2.28 -9.44
CA ILE A 103 12.63 1.78 -9.99
C ILE A 103 11.45 2.40 -9.24
N LEU A 104 11.51 2.49 -7.91
CA LEU A 104 10.48 3.14 -7.09
C LEU A 104 10.33 4.61 -7.46
N PHE A 105 11.44 5.33 -7.61
CA PHE A 105 11.43 6.73 -8.00
C PHE A 105 10.78 6.94 -9.37
N ASP A 106 11.20 6.16 -10.39
CA ASP A 106 10.67 6.25 -11.74
C ASP A 106 9.16 5.90 -11.77
N THR A 107 8.74 4.88 -11.03
CA THR A 107 7.34 4.48 -10.88
C THR A 107 6.52 5.59 -10.20
N SER A 108 7.06 6.19 -9.14
CA SER A 108 6.39 7.27 -8.41
C SER A 108 6.17 8.51 -9.26
N ILE A 109 7.13 8.87 -10.12
CA ILE A 109 6.98 9.98 -11.09
C ILE A 109 5.82 9.69 -12.07
N GLN A 110 5.73 8.47 -12.59
CA GLN A 110 4.65 8.10 -13.50
C GLN A 110 3.28 8.20 -12.83
N ILE A 111 3.15 7.71 -11.61
CA ILE A 111 1.93 7.82 -10.80
C ILE A 111 1.57 9.29 -10.56
N ALA A 112 2.53 10.09 -10.15
CA ALA A 112 2.32 11.52 -9.88
C ALA A 112 1.85 12.27 -11.13
N ASN A 113 2.45 11.99 -12.29
CA ASN A 113 2.05 12.59 -13.57
C ASN A 113 0.63 12.17 -13.96
N LEU A 114 0.27 10.90 -13.77
CA LEU A 114 -1.08 10.41 -14.02
C LEU A 114 -2.10 11.13 -13.15
N ILE A 115 -1.87 11.20 -11.85
CA ILE A 115 -2.76 11.88 -10.89
C ILE A 115 -2.90 13.36 -11.26
N LYS A 116 -1.78 14.06 -11.54
CA LYS A 116 -1.79 15.46 -11.93
C LYS A 116 -2.66 15.70 -13.16
N ASN A 117 -2.51 14.88 -14.19
CA ASN A 117 -3.29 15.03 -15.43
C ASN A 117 -4.78 14.75 -15.23
N LEU A 118 -5.12 13.80 -14.36
CA LEU A 118 -6.52 13.52 -14.03
C LEU A 118 -7.15 14.67 -13.25
N CYS A 119 -6.45 15.24 -12.28
CA CYS A 119 -6.94 16.36 -11.48
C CYS A 119 -6.96 17.70 -12.24
N SER A 120 -6.13 17.88 -13.28
CA SER A 120 -6.12 19.11 -14.08
C SER A 120 -7.29 19.22 -15.06
N ASN A 121 -8.03 18.14 -15.25
CA ASN A 121 -9.18 18.05 -16.14
C ASN A 121 -10.54 18.01 -15.38
N CYS A 122 -10.51 18.21 -14.06
CA CYS A 122 -11.67 18.42 -13.21
C CYS A 122 -11.81 19.91 -12.87
#